data_cd31eb8516a02fd741b793faacada9a3
#
_entry.id   cd31eb8516a02fd741b793faacada9a3
#
_cell.length_a   1.000
_cell.length_b   1.000
_cell.length_c   1.000
_cell.angle_alpha   90.00
_cell.angle_beta   90.00
_cell.angle_gamma   90.00
#
_symmetry.space_group_name_H-M   'P 1'
#
loop_
_entity.id
_entity.type
_entity.pdbx_description
1 polymer ?
#
loop_
_entity_poly.entity_id
_entity_poly.type
_entity_poly.pdbx_seq_one_letter_code
_entity_poly.pdbx_strand_id
1 'polypeptide(L)'
;MKKLVVLGMLLGAVGTGAFAVGFIGTPTAGLDKGQWSIGGEYSYSSQDIDKATSKGVRGGAPLAYELKSEDFNINRYYGVLSYGLTEDLEIIAKLGLADLKAEGKNISSPTPRWVGSNFDNDFAWGLAAKHTFLRQEKVEWGVSAQTNWLNTHWEHKGVDGDGPWKDESDLDAYDLIVAAGPTIDLDVWKLYGGLFYYYLDGEANTEGFEGDGETYKGRSDLEADGNLGAFIGAQFDLSSNIAWTSEFSVKENGWGLGTGITFKF
;
A
#
# COMPACT_ATOMS: atom_id res chain seq x y z
N MET A 1 34.62 14.52 -2.85
CA MET A 1 34.59 13.18 -3.44
C MET A 1 34.06 12.08 -2.49
N LYS A 2 34.23 12.18 -1.16
CA LYS A 2 33.70 11.15 -0.22
C LYS A 2 32.17 11.15 -0.06
N LYS A 3 31.47 12.25 -0.39
CA LYS A 3 30.01 12.35 -0.28
C LYS A 3 29.22 11.67 -1.43
N LEU A 4 29.85 11.43 -2.57
CA LEU A 4 29.23 10.76 -3.71
C LEU A 4 29.23 9.22 -3.61
N VAL A 5 30.12 8.65 -2.81
CA VAL A 5 30.30 7.20 -2.63
C VAL A 5 29.15 6.60 -1.79
N VAL A 6 28.63 7.36 -0.82
CA VAL A 6 27.52 6.90 0.04
C VAL A 6 26.20 6.81 -0.75
N LEU A 7 25.98 7.73 -1.69
CA LEU A 7 24.79 7.69 -2.57
C LEU A 7 24.84 6.51 -3.55
N GLY A 8 26.04 6.17 -4.04
CA GLY A 8 26.24 5.03 -4.95
C GLY A 8 26.09 3.66 -4.28
N MET A 9 26.35 3.53 -2.98
CA MET A 9 26.17 2.28 -2.24
C MET A 9 24.70 1.99 -1.90
N LEU A 10 23.87 3.03 -1.72
CA LEU A 10 22.42 2.88 -1.54
C LEU A 10 21.70 2.45 -2.83
N LEU A 11 22.22 2.83 -4.00
CA LEU A 11 21.66 2.44 -5.30
C LEU A 11 22.13 1.06 -5.79
N GLY A 12 23.21 0.53 -5.24
CA GLY A 12 23.80 -0.76 -5.64
C GLY A 12 23.18 -1.99 -4.97
N ALA A 13 22.30 -1.82 -3.98
CA ALA A 13 21.64 -2.92 -3.26
C ALA A 13 20.27 -3.34 -3.89
N VAL A 14 19.89 -2.70 -5.00
CA VAL A 14 18.63 -3.03 -5.72
C VAL A 14 18.90 -4.13 -6.74
N GLY A 15 19.20 -5.30 -6.24
CA GLY A 15 19.32 -6.52 -7.04
C GLY A 15 18.21 -7.49 -6.67
N THR A 16 17.26 -7.67 -7.59
CA THR A 16 16.30 -8.77 -7.69
C THR A 16 15.18 -8.85 -6.63
N GLY A 17 13.98 -8.46 -7.01
CA GLY A 17 12.73 -8.83 -6.34
C GLY A 17 12.31 -7.87 -5.22
N ALA A 18 11.75 -6.74 -5.59
CA ALA A 18 11.37 -5.69 -4.64
C ALA A 18 9.88 -5.36 -4.70
N PHE A 19 9.24 -4.97 -3.58
CA PHE A 19 7.79 -4.90 -3.51
C PHE A 19 7.20 -3.96 -2.45
N ALA A 20 5.96 -3.62 -2.58
CA ALA A 20 5.25 -2.40 -2.34
C ALA A 20 4.72 -2.10 -0.96
N VAL A 21 4.78 -0.84 -0.63
CA VAL A 21 4.08 -0.22 0.50
C VAL A 21 3.53 1.13 0.03
N GLY A 22 2.35 1.52 0.55
CA GLY A 22 1.83 2.86 0.35
C GLY A 22 2.77 3.94 0.92
N PHE A 23 2.45 5.20 0.68
CA PHE A 23 3.24 6.33 1.15
C PHE A 23 3.35 6.35 2.68
N ILE A 24 4.57 6.27 3.22
CA ILE A 24 4.88 6.28 4.65
C ILE A 24 5.02 7.72 5.14
N GLY A 25 5.70 8.55 4.37
CA GLY A 25 6.09 9.91 4.72
C GLY A 25 7.25 9.98 5.72
N THR A 26 7.55 11.17 6.21
CA THR A 26 8.56 11.34 7.27
C THR A 26 8.17 10.50 8.49
N PRO A 27 9.09 9.74 9.11
CA PRO A 27 8.80 8.99 10.33
C PRO A 27 8.68 9.87 11.57
N THR A 28 9.09 11.13 11.48
CA THR A 28 9.04 12.14 12.55
C THR A 28 7.80 13.02 12.43
N ALA A 29 7.31 13.53 13.57
CA ALA A 29 6.25 14.54 13.61
C ALA A 29 6.74 15.83 12.93
N GLY A 30 5.90 16.40 12.07
CA GLY A 30 6.21 17.59 11.28
C GLY A 30 5.37 18.83 11.63
N LEU A 31 4.48 18.72 12.62
CA LEU A 31 3.59 19.77 13.08
C LEU A 31 3.90 20.15 14.52
N ASP A 32 3.82 21.44 14.80
CA ASP A 32 3.88 21.97 16.16
C ASP A 32 2.59 21.60 16.93
N LYS A 33 2.65 21.64 18.26
CA LYS A 33 1.49 21.40 19.10
C LYS A 33 0.35 22.37 18.77
N GLY A 34 -0.83 21.81 18.46
CA GLY A 34 -2.03 22.55 18.10
C GLY A 34 -2.09 22.98 16.64
N GLN A 35 -1.05 22.75 15.86
CA GLN A 35 -1.01 23.04 14.43
C GLN A 35 -1.79 22.01 13.64
N TRP A 36 -2.46 22.48 12.60
CA TRP A 36 -3.16 21.64 11.63
C TRP A 36 -2.46 21.64 10.28
N SER A 37 -2.67 20.58 9.53
CA SER A 37 -2.35 20.59 8.11
C SER A 37 -3.41 19.85 7.31
N ILE A 38 -3.58 20.27 6.07
CA ILE A 38 -4.36 19.57 5.04
C ILE A 38 -3.47 19.29 3.85
N GLY A 39 -3.70 18.18 3.17
CA GLY A 39 -2.87 17.82 2.03
C GLY A 39 -3.55 16.83 1.11
N GLY A 40 -2.80 16.46 0.08
CA GLY A 40 -3.13 15.34 -0.80
C GLY A 40 -1.91 14.46 -0.98
N GLU A 41 -2.12 13.16 -1.03
CA GLU A 41 -1.09 12.18 -1.33
C GLU A 41 -1.52 11.22 -2.42
N TYR A 42 -0.56 10.80 -3.21
CA TYR A 42 -0.67 9.73 -4.18
C TYR A 42 0.39 8.68 -3.89
N SER A 43 0.02 7.43 -3.97
CA SER A 43 0.98 6.34 -3.95
C SER A 43 0.61 5.26 -4.96
N TYR A 44 1.65 4.73 -5.57
CA TYR A 44 1.59 3.53 -6.38
C TYR A 44 2.37 2.43 -5.67
N SER A 45 1.80 1.25 -5.66
CA SER A 45 2.44 0.09 -5.09
C SER A 45 2.25 -1.15 -5.97
N SER A 46 3.29 -1.97 -6.10
CA SER A 46 3.27 -3.25 -6.82
C SER A 46 3.80 -4.36 -5.92
N GLN A 47 3.10 -5.47 -5.78
CA GLN A 47 3.52 -6.60 -4.94
C GLN A 47 3.03 -7.93 -5.52
N ASP A 48 3.76 -9.02 -5.24
CA ASP A 48 3.26 -10.38 -5.46
C ASP A 48 2.57 -10.89 -4.19
N ILE A 49 1.54 -11.64 -4.36
CA ILE A 49 0.90 -12.42 -3.29
C ILE A 49 1.29 -13.87 -3.52
N ASP A 50 2.23 -14.36 -2.71
CA ASP A 50 2.80 -15.70 -2.88
C ASP A 50 1.76 -16.81 -2.66
N LYS A 51 0.71 -16.52 -1.89
CA LYS A 51 -0.32 -17.51 -1.59
C LYS A 51 -1.64 -16.86 -1.22
N ALA A 52 -2.68 -17.09 -2.02
CA ALA A 52 -4.06 -16.88 -1.63
C ALA A 52 -4.78 -18.23 -1.61
N THR A 53 -5.44 -18.55 -0.50
CA THR A 53 -6.20 -19.80 -0.38
C THR A 53 -7.66 -19.53 -0.66
N SER A 54 -8.19 -20.15 -1.71
CA SER A 54 -9.59 -20.04 -2.09
C SER A 54 -10.36 -21.32 -1.77
N LYS A 55 -11.51 -21.19 -1.14
CA LYS A 55 -12.44 -22.30 -0.84
C LYS A 55 -13.84 -21.92 -1.30
N GLY A 56 -14.56 -22.87 -1.88
CA GLY A 56 -15.89 -22.57 -2.38
C GLY A 56 -16.69 -23.81 -2.71
N VAL A 57 -17.82 -23.59 -3.37
CA VAL A 57 -18.73 -24.64 -3.87
C VAL A 57 -19.08 -24.31 -5.31
N ARG A 58 -19.00 -25.30 -6.20
CA ARG A 58 -19.41 -25.20 -7.59
C ARG A 58 -20.35 -26.38 -7.92
N GLY A 59 -21.54 -26.09 -8.45
CA GLY A 59 -22.53 -27.12 -8.76
C GLY A 59 -22.88 -28.03 -7.56
N GLY A 60 -22.74 -27.53 -6.31
CA GLY A 60 -22.94 -28.31 -5.09
C GLY A 60 -21.72 -29.11 -4.62
N ALA A 61 -20.62 -29.16 -5.38
CA ALA A 61 -19.39 -29.82 -4.99
C ALA A 61 -18.39 -28.87 -4.35
N PRO A 62 -17.67 -29.27 -3.27
CA PRO A 62 -16.65 -28.44 -2.66
C PRO A 62 -15.46 -28.21 -3.61
N LEU A 63 -14.99 -26.98 -3.66
CA LEU A 63 -13.84 -26.55 -4.43
C LEU A 63 -12.81 -25.90 -3.50
N ALA A 64 -11.53 -26.26 -3.68
CA ALA A 64 -10.44 -25.59 -3.00
C ALA A 64 -9.26 -25.47 -3.98
N TYR A 65 -8.68 -24.27 -4.07
CA TYR A 65 -7.51 -24.04 -4.92
C TYR A 65 -6.59 -22.99 -4.29
N GLU A 66 -5.35 -23.04 -4.66
CA GLU A 66 -4.36 -22.03 -4.30
C GLU A 66 -4.13 -21.12 -5.51
N LEU A 67 -4.20 -19.83 -5.26
CA LEU A 67 -3.88 -18.80 -6.22
C LEU A 67 -2.51 -18.20 -5.87
N LYS A 68 -1.73 -17.92 -6.87
CA LYS A 68 -0.59 -17.03 -6.79
C LYS A 68 -0.93 -15.79 -7.62
N SER A 69 -0.86 -14.62 -7.03
CA SER A 69 -1.00 -13.36 -7.76
C SER A 69 0.40 -12.82 -8.02
N GLU A 70 0.75 -12.69 -9.29
CA GLU A 70 1.89 -11.93 -9.76
C GLU A 70 1.36 -10.55 -10.19
N ASP A 71 2.07 -9.46 -9.86
CA ASP A 71 1.66 -8.08 -10.20
C ASP A 71 0.33 -7.59 -9.55
N PHE A 72 0.24 -7.67 -8.23
CA PHE A 72 -0.82 -7.02 -7.47
C PHE A 72 -0.49 -5.53 -7.29
N ASN A 73 -1.15 -4.67 -8.04
CA ASN A 73 -0.87 -3.24 -8.11
C ASN A 73 -1.97 -2.42 -7.43
N ILE A 74 -1.59 -1.45 -6.60
CA ILE A 74 -2.54 -0.54 -5.96
C ILE A 74 -2.11 0.91 -6.22
N ASN A 75 -3.05 1.72 -6.73
CA ASN A 75 -2.96 3.17 -6.72
C ASN A 75 -3.83 3.71 -5.58
N ARG A 76 -3.32 4.63 -4.79
CA ARG A 76 -4.09 5.30 -3.72
C ARG A 76 -4.00 6.81 -3.88
N TYR A 77 -5.13 7.46 -3.71
CA TYR A 77 -5.31 8.90 -3.77
C TYR A 77 -6.00 9.34 -2.49
N TYR A 78 -5.30 10.02 -1.60
CA TYR A 78 -5.85 10.44 -0.32
C TYR A 78 -5.85 11.97 -0.18
N GLY A 79 -6.96 12.51 0.33
CA GLY A 79 -6.97 13.74 1.09
C GLY A 79 -6.52 13.45 2.52
N VAL A 80 -5.63 14.24 3.06
CA VAL A 80 -4.96 14.03 4.34
C VAL A 80 -5.24 15.20 5.26
N LEU A 81 -5.63 14.91 6.49
CA LEU A 81 -5.78 15.88 7.57
C LEU A 81 -4.89 15.46 8.73
N SER A 82 -3.99 16.35 9.16
CA SER A 82 -3.09 16.08 10.28
C SER A 82 -3.23 17.10 11.39
N TYR A 83 -2.91 16.67 12.62
CA TYR A 83 -2.94 17.50 13.80
C TYR A 83 -1.75 17.20 14.72
N GLY A 84 -1.01 18.23 15.11
CA GLY A 84 0.04 18.16 16.11
C GLY A 84 -0.54 18.07 17.53
N LEU A 85 -0.58 16.87 18.11
CA LEU A 85 -1.12 16.65 19.44
C LEU A 85 -0.16 17.18 20.52
N THR A 86 1.14 16.96 20.29
CA THR A 86 2.25 17.52 21.07
C THR A 86 3.35 17.95 20.10
N GLU A 87 4.44 18.53 20.60
CA GLU A 87 5.63 18.85 19.79
C GLU A 87 6.23 17.60 19.10
N ASP A 88 6.03 16.43 19.68
CA ASP A 88 6.62 15.17 19.24
C ASP A 88 5.62 14.14 18.70
N LEU A 89 4.31 14.44 18.74
CA LEU A 89 3.27 13.51 18.34
C LEU A 89 2.27 14.17 17.37
N GLU A 90 2.17 13.58 16.18
CA GLU A 90 1.23 13.95 15.12
C GLU A 90 0.26 12.80 14.86
N ILE A 91 -1.01 13.11 14.70
CA ILE A 91 -2.06 12.18 14.28
C ILE A 91 -2.58 12.57 12.89
N ILE A 92 -2.93 11.58 12.08
CA ILE A 92 -3.25 11.76 10.66
C ILE A 92 -4.49 10.94 10.33
N ALA A 93 -5.45 11.58 9.66
CA ALA A 93 -6.58 10.91 9.03
C ALA A 93 -6.48 11.03 7.51
N LYS A 94 -6.78 9.94 6.80
CA LYS A 94 -6.73 9.84 5.35
C LYS A 94 -8.08 9.40 4.80
N LEU A 95 -8.58 10.08 3.78
CA LEU A 95 -9.83 9.73 3.09
C LEU A 95 -9.61 9.85 1.58
N GLY A 96 -10.05 8.87 0.82
CA GLY A 96 -9.80 8.90 -0.61
C GLY A 96 -10.31 7.70 -1.37
N LEU A 97 -9.59 7.39 -2.43
CA LEU A 97 -9.90 6.32 -3.37
C LEU A 97 -8.68 5.42 -3.56
N ALA A 98 -8.93 4.15 -3.79
CA ALA A 98 -7.90 3.23 -4.25
C ALA A 98 -8.37 2.50 -5.51
N ASP A 99 -7.45 2.31 -6.44
CA ASP A 99 -7.60 1.52 -7.66
C ASP A 99 -6.66 0.31 -7.55
N LEU A 100 -7.22 -0.88 -7.68
CA LEU A 100 -6.52 -2.13 -7.49
C LEU A 100 -6.53 -2.93 -8.79
N LYS A 101 -5.37 -3.47 -9.16
CA LYS A 101 -5.21 -4.38 -10.29
C LYS A 101 -4.50 -5.64 -9.83
N ALA A 102 -5.10 -6.77 -10.12
CA ALA A 102 -4.53 -8.06 -9.77
C ALA A 102 -4.45 -8.95 -11.03
N GLU A 103 -3.27 -9.48 -11.31
CA GLU A 103 -3.10 -10.55 -12.28
C GLU A 103 -2.78 -11.84 -11.52
N GLY A 104 -3.71 -12.79 -11.55
CA GLY A 104 -3.59 -14.04 -10.81
C GLY A 104 -3.40 -15.24 -11.72
N LYS A 105 -2.62 -16.22 -11.25
CA LYS A 105 -2.44 -17.50 -11.91
C LYS A 105 -2.92 -18.62 -10.99
N ASN A 106 -3.90 -19.37 -11.45
CA ASN A 106 -4.31 -20.58 -10.74
C ASN A 106 -3.22 -21.67 -10.89
N ILE A 107 -2.45 -21.89 -9.82
CA ILE A 107 -1.33 -22.86 -9.82
C ILE A 107 -1.80 -24.29 -9.53
N SER A 108 -3.02 -24.49 -9.08
CA SER A 108 -3.60 -25.80 -8.79
C SER A 108 -4.22 -26.45 -10.05
N SER A 109 -4.33 -25.71 -11.15
CA SER A 109 -4.86 -26.23 -12.42
C SER A 109 -3.76 -26.83 -13.28
N PRO A 110 -3.97 -28.02 -13.91
CA PRO A 110 -3.03 -28.58 -14.87
C PRO A 110 -2.83 -27.70 -16.11
N THR A 111 -3.74 -26.79 -16.38
CA THR A 111 -3.62 -25.72 -17.38
C THR A 111 -3.76 -24.37 -16.66
N PRO A 112 -2.64 -23.73 -16.28
CA PRO A 112 -2.71 -22.44 -15.60
C PRO A 112 -3.47 -21.42 -16.45
N ARG A 113 -4.51 -20.84 -15.89
CA ARG A 113 -5.29 -19.78 -16.52
C ARG A 113 -4.96 -18.46 -15.83
N TRP A 114 -4.60 -17.45 -16.60
CA TRP A 114 -4.44 -16.10 -16.11
C TRP A 114 -5.81 -15.47 -15.93
N VAL A 115 -6.01 -14.88 -14.78
CA VAL A 115 -7.21 -14.11 -14.47
C VAL A 115 -6.75 -12.70 -14.12
N GLY A 116 -7.05 -11.75 -14.98
CA GLY A 116 -6.81 -10.33 -14.72
C GLY A 116 -8.08 -9.68 -14.17
N SER A 117 -7.97 -8.98 -13.07
CA SER A 117 -9.06 -8.20 -12.48
C SER A 117 -8.63 -6.73 -12.39
N ASN A 118 -9.44 -5.85 -12.99
CA ASN A 118 -9.34 -4.41 -12.80
C ASN A 118 -10.51 -4.01 -11.91
N PHE A 119 -10.19 -3.33 -10.83
CA PHE A 119 -11.15 -2.80 -9.88
C PHE A 119 -11.32 -1.31 -10.16
N ASP A 120 -12.52 -0.80 -10.07
CA ASP A 120 -12.77 0.63 -10.17
C ASP A 120 -12.24 1.37 -8.93
N ASN A 121 -12.13 2.71 -9.03
CA ASN A 121 -11.72 3.54 -7.90
C ASN A 121 -12.74 3.44 -6.76
N ASP A 122 -12.43 2.69 -5.73
CA ASP A 122 -13.28 2.48 -4.58
C ASP A 122 -12.81 3.28 -3.36
N PHE A 123 -13.73 3.48 -2.43
CA PHE A 123 -13.47 4.25 -1.23
C PHE A 123 -12.42 3.59 -0.36
N ALA A 124 -11.42 4.39 0.02
CA ALA A 124 -10.36 3.98 0.93
C ALA A 124 -10.17 5.03 2.02
N TRP A 125 -9.80 4.59 3.21
CA TRP A 125 -9.51 5.46 4.33
C TRP A 125 -8.36 4.93 5.17
N GLY A 126 -7.78 5.77 6.00
CA GLY A 126 -6.67 5.37 6.84
C GLY A 126 -6.47 6.27 8.04
N LEU A 127 -5.73 5.76 9.00
CA LEU A 127 -5.26 6.48 10.18
C LEU A 127 -3.75 6.28 10.32
N ALA A 128 -3.06 7.34 10.77
CA ALA A 128 -1.65 7.23 11.10
C ALA A 128 -1.29 8.08 12.32
N ALA A 129 -0.18 7.72 12.93
CA ALA A 129 0.46 8.51 13.97
C ALA A 129 1.97 8.52 13.74
N LYS A 130 2.62 9.64 14.06
CA LYS A 130 4.07 9.81 14.02
C LYS A 130 4.56 10.31 15.38
N HIS A 131 5.64 9.75 15.85
CA HIS A 131 6.25 10.16 17.12
C HIS A 131 7.75 10.37 16.96
N THR A 132 8.23 11.58 17.28
CA THR A 132 9.65 11.92 17.36
C THR A 132 10.15 11.61 18.77
N PHE A 133 11.04 10.65 18.91
CA PHE A 133 11.57 10.24 20.22
C PHE A 133 12.99 10.75 20.53
N LEU A 134 13.67 11.32 19.52
CA LEU A 134 15.01 11.90 19.71
C LEU A 134 15.22 13.06 18.72
N ARG A 135 15.67 14.20 19.23
CA ARG A 135 16.06 15.39 18.45
C ARG A 135 17.52 15.76 18.70
N GLN A 136 18.30 15.88 17.65
CA GLN A 136 19.70 16.29 17.68
C GLN A 136 19.97 17.28 16.55
N GLU A 137 20.24 18.55 16.87
CA GLU A 137 20.51 19.63 15.91
C GLU A 137 19.77 19.51 14.55
N LYS A 138 20.37 18.75 13.61
CA LYS A 138 19.86 18.54 12.23
C LYS A 138 19.26 17.13 12.00
N VAL A 139 19.24 16.27 12.99
CA VAL A 139 18.76 14.89 12.85
C VAL A 139 17.70 14.60 13.91
N GLU A 140 16.54 14.22 13.45
CA GLU A 140 15.46 13.73 14.30
C GLU A 140 15.24 12.24 14.04
N TRP A 141 14.94 11.48 15.08
CA TRP A 141 14.57 10.08 14.96
C TRP A 141 13.11 9.90 15.36
N GLY A 142 12.38 9.16 14.55
CA GLY A 142 10.98 8.94 14.79
C GLY A 142 10.52 7.54 14.42
N VAL A 143 9.29 7.28 14.83
CA VAL A 143 8.52 6.11 14.48
C VAL A 143 7.15 6.57 13.96
N SER A 144 6.66 5.90 12.92
CA SER A 144 5.29 6.08 12.42
C SER A 144 4.57 4.74 12.38
N ALA A 145 3.28 4.79 12.64
CA ALA A 145 2.38 3.66 12.43
C ALA A 145 1.18 4.14 11.62
N GLN A 146 0.80 3.40 10.60
CA GLN A 146 -0.39 3.70 9.79
C GLN A 146 -1.14 2.43 9.43
N THR A 147 -2.44 2.56 9.27
CA THR A 147 -3.30 1.52 8.75
C THR A 147 -4.22 2.11 7.70
N ASN A 148 -4.43 1.37 6.62
CA ASN A 148 -5.33 1.76 5.54
C ASN A 148 -6.33 0.64 5.34
N TRP A 149 -7.58 1.01 5.05
CA TRP A 149 -8.67 0.10 4.73
C TRP A 149 -9.17 0.37 3.33
N LEU A 150 -9.42 -0.70 2.62
CA LEU A 150 -9.97 -0.73 1.27
C LEU A 150 -11.14 -1.69 1.25
N ASN A 151 -12.26 -1.22 0.74
CA ASN A 151 -13.41 -2.05 0.42
C ASN A 151 -13.72 -1.81 -1.05
N THR A 152 -13.69 -2.88 -1.86
CA THR A 152 -13.91 -2.77 -3.30
C THR A 152 -14.82 -3.87 -3.80
N HIS A 153 -15.62 -3.54 -4.81
CA HIS A 153 -16.54 -4.45 -5.49
C HIS A 153 -16.22 -4.46 -6.98
N TRP A 154 -16.31 -5.63 -7.61
CA TRP A 154 -16.18 -5.73 -9.05
C TRP A 154 -17.15 -6.73 -9.67
N GLU A 155 -17.54 -6.45 -10.89
CA GLU A 155 -18.34 -7.32 -11.72
C GLU A 155 -17.59 -7.65 -13.00
N HIS A 156 -17.42 -8.93 -13.29
CA HIS A 156 -16.97 -9.40 -14.60
C HIS A 156 -18.08 -10.18 -15.29
N LYS A 157 -18.21 -9.99 -16.58
CA LYS A 157 -19.16 -10.73 -17.43
C LYS A 157 -18.60 -10.94 -18.82
N GLY A 158 -18.95 -12.04 -19.42
CA GLY A 158 -18.50 -12.39 -20.75
C GLY A 158 -19.34 -13.49 -21.38
N VAL A 159 -18.93 -13.92 -22.55
CA VAL A 159 -19.49 -15.06 -23.26
C VAL A 159 -18.33 -15.94 -23.71
N ASP A 160 -18.40 -17.21 -23.41
CA ASP A 160 -17.45 -18.22 -23.89
C ASP A 160 -18.13 -19.31 -24.72
N GLY A 161 -17.45 -20.45 -24.94
CA GLY A 161 -17.97 -21.56 -25.73
C GLY A 161 -19.20 -22.25 -25.13
N ASP A 162 -19.40 -22.11 -23.82
CA ASP A 162 -20.49 -22.75 -23.05
C ASP A 162 -21.65 -21.77 -22.79
N GLY A 163 -21.45 -20.46 -23.08
CA GLY A 163 -22.50 -19.43 -22.97
C GLY A 163 -22.07 -18.20 -22.16
N PRO A 164 -23.04 -17.39 -21.70
CA PRO A 164 -22.75 -16.20 -20.90
C PRO A 164 -22.33 -16.57 -19.48
N TRP A 165 -21.33 -15.89 -18.95
CA TRP A 165 -20.88 -16.03 -17.57
C TRP A 165 -20.82 -14.68 -16.87
N LYS A 166 -20.92 -14.68 -15.54
CA LYS A 166 -20.83 -13.50 -14.70
C LYS A 166 -20.19 -13.84 -13.37
N ASP A 167 -19.25 -13.00 -12.93
CA ASP A 167 -18.61 -13.03 -11.63
C ASP A 167 -18.84 -11.72 -10.90
N GLU A 168 -19.22 -11.77 -9.66
CA GLU A 168 -19.26 -10.66 -8.73
C GLU A 168 -18.33 -10.98 -7.54
N SER A 169 -17.52 -10.03 -7.14
CA SER A 169 -16.63 -10.21 -6.00
C SER A 169 -16.54 -8.95 -5.16
N ASP A 170 -16.56 -9.15 -3.84
CA ASP A 170 -16.33 -8.13 -2.83
C ASP A 170 -14.98 -8.41 -2.15
N LEU A 171 -14.13 -7.40 -2.04
CA LEU A 171 -12.85 -7.47 -1.33
C LEU A 171 -12.86 -6.47 -0.19
N ASP A 172 -12.65 -6.96 1.00
CA ASP A 172 -12.34 -6.19 2.20
C ASP A 172 -10.88 -6.45 2.59
N ALA A 173 -10.07 -5.40 2.63
CA ALA A 173 -8.67 -5.52 2.98
C ALA A 173 -8.21 -4.36 3.86
N TYR A 174 -7.23 -4.64 4.71
CA TYR A 174 -6.51 -3.60 5.44
C TYR A 174 -5.02 -3.89 5.44
N ASP A 175 -4.22 -2.82 5.48
CA ASP A 175 -2.79 -2.91 5.71
C ASP A 175 -2.38 -2.18 6.99
N LEU A 176 -1.30 -2.65 7.59
CA LEU A 176 -0.62 -2.03 8.70
C LEU A 176 0.85 -1.82 8.35
N ILE A 177 1.33 -0.59 8.53
CA ILE A 177 2.72 -0.22 8.33
C ILE A 177 3.25 0.38 9.62
N VAL A 178 4.38 -0.15 10.11
CA VAL A 178 5.13 0.46 11.21
C VAL A 178 6.52 0.75 10.69
N ALA A 179 6.93 2.02 10.71
CA ALA A 179 8.21 2.47 10.17
C ALA A 179 9.01 3.26 11.21
N ALA A 180 10.32 3.17 11.15
CA ALA A 180 11.22 3.92 12.02
C ALA A 180 12.46 4.35 11.26
N GLY A 181 12.96 5.56 11.58
CA GLY A 181 14.18 6.07 10.97
C GLY A 181 14.45 7.55 11.26
N PRO A 182 15.56 8.07 10.72
CA PRO A 182 15.92 9.47 10.85
C PRO A 182 15.25 10.35 9.79
N THR A 183 15.04 11.60 10.18
CA THR A 183 14.82 12.75 9.29
C THR A 183 15.98 13.73 9.49
N ILE A 184 16.64 14.10 8.39
CA ILE A 184 17.82 14.99 8.38
C ILE A 184 17.41 16.32 7.77
N ASP A 185 17.46 17.38 8.55
CA ASP A 185 17.19 18.74 8.07
C ASP A 185 18.41 19.33 7.34
N LEU A 186 18.22 19.72 6.09
CA LEU A 186 19.21 20.30 5.19
C LEU A 186 18.84 21.74 4.79
N ASP A 187 18.12 22.44 5.67
CA ASP A 187 17.65 23.82 5.60
C ASP A 187 16.46 24.01 4.61
N VAL A 188 16.63 23.74 3.33
CA VAL A 188 15.60 23.92 2.29
C VAL A 188 14.81 22.63 2.02
N TRP A 189 15.39 21.51 2.37
CA TRP A 189 14.79 20.19 2.18
C TRP A 189 15.19 19.24 3.31
N LYS A 190 14.38 18.24 3.53
CA LYS A 190 14.63 17.19 4.51
C LYS A 190 14.82 15.87 3.77
N LEU A 191 15.85 15.14 4.13
CA LEU A 191 16.04 13.76 3.70
C LEU A 191 15.61 12.84 4.84
N TYR A 192 14.83 11.83 4.53
CA TYR A 192 14.39 10.86 5.51
C TYR A 192 14.44 9.43 4.95
N GLY A 193 14.40 8.46 5.84
CA GLY A 193 14.35 7.05 5.46
C GLY A 193 14.46 6.14 6.66
N GLY A 194 14.45 4.84 6.43
CA GLY A 194 14.51 3.89 7.52
C GLY A 194 14.05 2.50 7.13
N LEU A 195 13.66 1.74 8.14
CA LEU A 195 13.08 0.43 7.99
C LEU A 195 11.59 0.48 8.31
N PHE A 196 10.83 -0.41 7.70
CA PHE A 196 9.42 -0.61 8.02
C PHE A 196 9.07 -2.08 8.10
N TYR A 197 8.01 -2.37 8.83
CA TYR A 197 7.29 -3.64 8.84
C TYR A 197 5.93 -3.42 8.19
N TYR A 198 5.55 -4.31 7.28
CA TYR A 198 4.29 -4.29 6.54
C TYR A 198 3.51 -5.56 6.80
N TYR A 199 2.22 -5.43 7.02
CA TYR A 199 1.26 -6.51 7.14
C TYR A 199 0.03 -6.19 6.31
N LEU A 200 -0.46 -7.16 5.56
CA LEU A 200 -1.71 -7.07 4.79
C LEU A 200 -2.58 -8.27 5.14
N ASP A 201 -3.86 -8.00 5.35
CA ASP A 201 -4.89 -9.01 5.54
C ASP A 201 -6.14 -8.59 4.77
N GLY A 202 -6.80 -9.56 4.14
CA GLY A 202 -8.00 -9.29 3.37
C GLY A 202 -8.78 -10.55 3.05
N GLU A 203 -10.05 -10.35 2.75
CA GLU A 203 -11.00 -11.37 2.38
C GLU A 203 -11.72 -10.98 1.10
N ALA A 204 -11.70 -11.86 0.11
CA ALA A 204 -12.48 -11.71 -1.11
C ALA A 204 -13.59 -12.77 -1.16
N ASN A 205 -14.83 -12.32 -1.30
CA ASN A 205 -15.98 -13.17 -1.52
C ASN A 205 -16.41 -13.07 -2.98
N THR A 206 -16.48 -14.20 -3.68
CA THR A 206 -16.81 -14.28 -5.09
C THR A 206 -18.08 -15.12 -5.28
N GLU A 207 -19.04 -14.60 -6.04
CA GLU A 207 -20.21 -15.33 -6.48
C GLU A 207 -20.36 -15.21 -8.00
N GLY A 208 -20.79 -16.28 -8.67
CA GLY A 208 -20.97 -16.21 -10.11
C GLY A 208 -21.74 -17.40 -10.69
N PHE A 209 -21.91 -17.33 -12.00
CA PHE A 209 -22.44 -18.43 -12.81
C PHE A 209 -21.64 -18.57 -14.10
N GLU A 210 -21.54 -19.82 -14.56
CA GLU A 210 -20.92 -20.17 -15.85
C GLU A 210 -21.97 -20.39 -16.95
N GLY A 211 -21.53 -20.44 -18.20
CA GLY A 211 -22.38 -20.54 -19.37
C GLY A 211 -23.28 -21.76 -19.42
N ASP A 212 -22.96 -22.84 -18.72
CA ASP A 212 -23.79 -24.03 -18.54
C ASP A 212 -24.89 -23.86 -17.44
N GLY A 213 -24.92 -22.70 -16.76
CA GLY A 213 -25.85 -22.40 -15.69
C GLY A 213 -25.40 -22.90 -14.31
N GLU A 214 -24.21 -23.48 -14.17
CA GLU A 214 -23.65 -23.82 -12.87
C GLU A 214 -23.29 -22.54 -12.08
N THR A 215 -23.75 -22.49 -10.84
CA THR A 215 -23.40 -21.40 -9.91
C THR A 215 -22.23 -21.80 -9.04
N TYR A 216 -21.38 -20.82 -8.73
CA TYR A 216 -20.31 -21.00 -7.76
C TYR A 216 -20.29 -19.87 -6.74
N LYS A 217 -19.80 -20.19 -5.57
CA LYS A 217 -19.50 -19.26 -4.48
C LYS A 217 -18.16 -19.63 -3.90
N GLY A 218 -17.31 -18.63 -3.70
CA GLY A 218 -15.98 -18.82 -3.14
C GLY A 218 -15.61 -17.73 -2.17
N ARG A 219 -14.73 -18.07 -1.26
CA ARG A 219 -14.05 -17.14 -0.36
C ARG A 219 -12.55 -17.36 -0.50
N SER A 220 -11.84 -16.28 -0.63
CA SER A 220 -10.38 -16.25 -0.70
C SER A 220 -9.84 -15.43 0.44
N ASP A 221 -9.00 -16.02 1.25
CA ASP A 221 -8.24 -15.31 2.28
C ASP A 221 -6.92 -14.85 1.65
N LEU A 222 -6.67 -13.54 1.69
CA LEU A 222 -5.48 -12.88 1.18
C LEU A 222 -4.63 -12.49 2.37
N GLU A 223 -3.49 -13.10 2.53
CA GLU A 223 -2.55 -12.79 3.60
C GLU A 223 -1.17 -12.57 2.99
N ALA A 224 -0.60 -11.39 3.21
CA ALA A 224 0.80 -11.17 2.97
C ALA A 224 1.52 -11.25 4.30
N ASP A 225 2.35 -12.27 4.47
CA ASP A 225 3.21 -12.40 5.64
C ASP A 225 4.02 -11.12 5.85
N GLY A 226 4.09 -10.71 7.12
CA GLY A 226 4.75 -9.48 7.52
C GLY A 226 6.18 -9.41 7.00
N ASN A 227 6.42 -8.45 6.13
CA ASN A 227 7.69 -8.28 5.46
C ASN A 227 8.41 -7.03 5.96
N LEU A 228 9.68 -7.19 6.29
CA LEU A 228 10.57 -6.06 6.53
C LEU A 228 10.94 -5.40 5.21
N GLY A 229 10.98 -4.07 5.23
CA GLY A 229 11.40 -3.28 4.09
C GLY A 229 12.20 -2.06 4.50
N ALA A 230 12.61 -1.29 3.49
CA ALA A 230 13.31 -0.04 3.65
C ALA A 230 12.65 1.05 2.80
N PHE A 231 12.77 2.29 3.23
CA PHE A 231 12.26 3.44 2.51
C PHE A 231 13.25 4.60 2.56
N ILE A 232 13.17 5.45 1.55
CA ILE A 232 13.91 6.70 1.47
C ILE A 232 13.03 7.74 0.80
N GLY A 233 13.06 8.97 1.31
CA GLY A 233 12.29 10.06 0.74
C GLY A 233 12.93 11.41 0.98
N ALA A 234 12.40 12.42 0.30
CA ALA A 234 12.75 13.80 0.46
C ALA A 234 11.52 14.67 0.59
N GLN A 235 11.57 15.63 1.49
CA GLN A 235 10.57 16.69 1.63
C GLN A 235 11.21 18.02 1.25
N PHE A 236 10.55 18.78 0.42
CA PHE A 236 10.93 20.13 -0.01
C PHE A 236 9.97 21.14 0.59
N ASP A 237 10.45 22.04 1.42
CA ASP A 237 9.66 23.13 1.99
C ASP A 237 9.59 24.25 0.94
N LEU A 238 8.49 24.28 0.17
CA LEU A 238 8.24 25.25 -0.91
C LEU A 238 7.96 26.65 -0.33
N SER A 239 7.44 26.68 0.88
CA SER A 239 7.29 27.90 1.71
C SER A 239 7.21 27.48 3.18
N SER A 240 7.09 28.46 4.09
CA SER A 240 6.87 28.18 5.52
C SER A 240 5.67 27.29 5.82
N ASN A 241 4.69 27.26 4.91
CA ASN A 241 3.40 26.60 5.11
C ASN A 241 3.12 25.50 4.09
N ILE A 242 3.98 25.31 3.07
CA ILE A 242 3.76 24.36 2.00
C ILE A 242 4.97 23.45 1.88
N ALA A 243 4.75 22.15 1.97
CA ALA A 243 5.77 21.13 1.77
C ALA A 243 5.34 20.16 0.66
N TRP A 244 6.29 19.75 -0.16
CA TRP A 244 6.15 18.65 -1.13
C TRP A 244 7.05 17.50 -0.73
N THR A 245 6.52 16.30 -0.73
CA THR A 245 7.23 15.08 -0.30
C THR A 245 7.21 14.05 -1.41
N SER A 246 8.32 13.33 -1.59
CA SER A 246 8.42 12.18 -2.50
C SER A 246 9.20 11.05 -1.83
N GLU A 247 8.80 9.82 -2.08
CA GLU A 247 9.31 8.64 -1.40
C GLU A 247 9.38 7.43 -2.34
N PHE A 248 10.38 6.61 -2.10
CA PHE A 248 10.52 5.28 -2.64
C PHE A 248 10.63 4.27 -1.50
N SER A 249 9.92 3.17 -1.59
CA SER A 249 9.94 2.08 -0.62
C SER A 249 10.17 0.73 -1.29
N VAL A 250 10.73 -0.21 -0.55
CA VAL A 250 11.09 -1.54 -1.03
C VAL A 250 11.04 -2.57 0.11
N LYS A 251 10.48 -3.74 -0.16
CA LYS A 251 10.46 -4.92 0.72
C LYS A 251 10.72 -6.20 -0.09
N GLU A 252 10.73 -7.39 0.51
CA GLU A 252 11.12 -8.65 -0.15
C GLU A 252 10.28 -9.00 -1.38
N ASN A 253 8.99 -8.68 -1.44
CA ASN A 253 8.11 -8.99 -2.57
C ASN A 253 7.32 -7.76 -3.06
N GLY A 254 7.87 -6.49 -3.25
CA GLY A 254 7.18 -5.28 -3.78
C GLY A 254 7.97 -4.00 -3.60
N TRP A 255 7.59 -3.01 -4.35
CA TRP A 255 8.14 -1.66 -4.32
C TRP A 255 7.02 -0.63 -4.36
N GLY A 256 7.25 0.55 -3.87
CA GLY A 256 6.30 1.64 -3.86
C GLY A 256 6.93 2.98 -4.19
N LEU A 257 6.12 3.83 -4.78
CA LEU A 257 6.40 5.25 -4.97
C LEU A 257 5.29 6.05 -4.32
N GLY A 258 5.65 7.11 -3.65
CA GLY A 258 4.68 8.01 -3.04
C GLY A 258 5.06 9.45 -3.24
N THR A 259 4.05 10.32 -3.33
CA THR A 259 4.25 11.76 -3.33
C THR A 259 3.07 12.45 -2.66
N GLY A 260 3.31 13.60 -2.05
CA GLY A 260 2.27 14.37 -1.39
C GLY A 260 2.59 15.85 -1.31
N ILE A 261 1.55 16.65 -1.14
CA ILE A 261 1.68 18.07 -0.86
C ILE A 261 0.87 18.39 0.40
N THR A 262 1.45 19.19 1.29
CA THR A 262 0.87 19.52 2.60
C THR A 262 0.86 21.02 2.80
N PHE A 263 -0.24 21.55 3.31
CA PHE A 263 -0.46 22.95 3.68
C PHE A 263 -0.67 23.02 5.19
N LYS A 264 0.19 23.75 5.91
CA LYS A 264 0.15 23.96 7.37
C LYS A 264 -0.55 25.28 7.72
N PHE A 265 -1.31 25.31 8.82
CA PHE A 265 -2.00 26.51 9.31
C PHE A 265 -2.27 26.46 10.81
#